data_1232d50ccfd50c0176b9b0c76e7009e9
#
_entry.id   1232d50ccfd50c0176b9b0c76e7009e9
#
_cell.length_a   1.000
_cell.length_b   1.000
_cell.length_c   1.000
_cell.angle_alpha   90.00
_cell.angle_beta   90.00
_cell.angle_gamma   90.00
#
_symmetry.space_group_name_H-M   'P 1'
#
loop_
_entity.id
_entity.type
_entity.pdbx_description
1 polymer ?
#
loop_
_entity_poly.entity_id
_entity_poly.type
_entity_poly.pdbx_seq_one_letter_code
_entity_poly.pdbx_strand_id
1 'polypeptide(L)'
;LVCMGDLEKAGHIWKEMAFSRVMDVDDELMEQFFDGEASIREILKGLWKKLADGGIDITPLKELIHEVVDEEKIRKCGKEFCLLTFSVSDMKELDLSIEDIPEGLLEDFLLASAYLLGFKNEPLHGKTYIDGGAVNNVPTASLLKRGYKDLIQVRIFGPGRVPKTTIPEDGSLLEIEPRVGLGSILEFSAKRSRQNLKIGYYDAKRALYGLTGSIYYIEETREECYYVEIMKLLSELEKTEYRFKLKLPIGCSDRELFYGMLEASAKLMRIPKYNIYTADELWNETSRKYETLTDEGKEKLPKFVHAIAKLRKDYKMNLKGKSFLKLEDYTPAEIEYLVDLAGELKAKKKAGIKGHSLEGKNIALIFEKPSTRTRCAFTVGAQDEGGIPTYLAGNEIQLGDKESIEDTARVLGRMFDGIEFRGFEQRYADVLAEYSGIPVWNGLTDTTHPTQCLAMLLTMKEEFGHLKGLKVAYLGDGRNNVANSLLVGCAKIGVDVTIVAPKPLWTSESLWKRCDEYAKESGATIEITDDLDGVKGADVIYTDVWISMGEEKKEQERERLGKPYQVNAALMERTGKDTTIFSHCLPAIKEKEVTEEVFEGPQSRVFDEAENRLHTIKAVMVATLGENE
;
A
#
# COMPACT_ATOMS: atom_id res chain seq x y z
N LEU A 1 -12.48 -11.62 -27.34
CA LEU A 1 -11.10 -11.75 -26.85
C LEU A 1 -11.06 -12.37 -25.44
N VAL A 2 -11.93 -11.96 -24.51
CA VAL A 2 -12.00 -12.57 -23.15
C VAL A 2 -12.33 -14.07 -23.23
N CYS A 3 -13.31 -14.46 -24.04
CA CYS A 3 -13.66 -15.86 -24.24
C CYS A 3 -12.52 -16.67 -24.88
N MET A 4 -11.75 -16.03 -25.75
CA MET A 4 -10.60 -16.65 -26.40
C MET A 4 -9.33 -16.68 -25.52
N GLY A 5 -9.36 -16.03 -24.34
CA GLY A 5 -8.21 -15.95 -23.43
C GLY A 5 -7.09 -14.99 -23.87
N ASP A 6 -7.34 -14.11 -24.85
CA ASP A 6 -6.33 -13.23 -25.45
C ASP A 6 -6.53 -11.77 -25.01
N LEU A 7 -6.24 -11.50 -23.73
CA LEU A 7 -6.37 -10.16 -23.15
C LEU A 7 -5.25 -9.21 -23.60
N GLU A 8 -4.07 -9.72 -23.94
CA GLU A 8 -2.95 -8.90 -24.43
C GLU A 8 -3.29 -8.34 -25.81
N LYS A 9 -3.84 -9.16 -26.72
CA LYS A 9 -4.31 -8.72 -28.04
C LYS A 9 -5.40 -7.66 -27.89
N ALA A 10 -6.34 -7.84 -26.95
CA ALA A 10 -7.34 -6.82 -26.64
C ALA A 10 -6.70 -5.49 -26.24
N GLY A 11 -5.72 -5.53 -25.30
CA GLY A 11 -4.98 -4.35 -24.87
C GLY A 11 -4.22 -3.66 -26.01
N HIS A 12 -3.63 -4.41 -26.93
CA HIS A 12 -2.94 -3.88 -28.12
C HIS A 12 -3.91 -3.16 -29.06
N ILE A 13 -5.03 -3.78 -29.40
CA ILE A 13 -6.04 -3.19 -30.30
C ILE A 13 -6.49 -1.82 -29.77
N TRP A 14 -6.81 -1.73 -28.48
CA TRP A 14 -7.26 -0.47 -27.87
C TRP A 14 -6.13 0.58 -27.76
N LYS A 15 -4.87 0.17 -27.55
CA LYS A 15 -3.73 1.11 -27.50
C LYS A 15 -3.39 1.73 -28.86
N GLU A 16 -3.72 1.03 -29.93
CA GLU A 16 -3.47 1.42 -31.33
C GLU A 16 -4.74 1.80 -32.07
N MET A 17 -5.84 2.06 -31.34
CA MET A 17 -7.11 2.43 -31.93
C MET A 17 -7.00 3.72 -32.73
N ALA A 18 -7.62 3.76 -33.90
CA ALA A 18 -7.74 4.91 -34.77
C ALA A 18 -9.19 5.02 -35.28
N PHE A 19 -9.61 6.20 -35.70
CA PHE A 19 -10.95 6.40 -36.25
C PHE A 19 -11.14 5.57 -37.52
N SER A 20 -10.12 5.53 -38.38
CA SER A 20 -10.09 4.75 -39.64
C SER A 20 -10.20 3.23 -39.43
N ARG A 21 -9.96 2.71 -38.24
CA ARG A 21 -10.18 1.29 -37.90
C ARG A 21 -11.65 0.96 -37.58
N VAL A 22 -12.47 1.97 -37.36
CA VAL A 22 -13.89 1.81 -36.99
C VAL A 22 -14.79 2.39 -38.07
N MET A 23 -14.41 3.49 -38.69
CA MET A 23 -15.22 4.24 -39.63
C MET A 23 -14.38 4.66 -40.84
N ASP A 24 -15.00 4.77 -42.01
CA ASP A 24 -14.36 5.35 -43.19
C ASP A 24 -14.24 6.88 -43.03
N VAL A 25 -13.23 7.33 -42.28
CA VAL A 25 -12.93 8.74 -42.04
C VAL A 25 -11.41 8.97 -41.98
N ASP A 26 -11.01 10.21 -42.17
CA ASP A 26 -9.61 10.63 -42.05
C ASP A 26 -9.22 10.82 -40.57
N ASP A 27 -8.18 10.13 -40.13
CA ASP A 27 -7.73 10.16 -38.72
C ASP A 27 -7.25 11.54 -38.28
N GLU A 28 -6.44 12.23 -39.14
CA GLU A 28 -5.86 13.53 -38.81
C GLU A 28 -6.96 14.59 -38.65
N LEU A 29 -7.94 14.56 -39.54
CA LEU A 29 -9.08 15.47 -39.50
C LEU A 29 -9.93 15.24 -38.23
N MET A 30 -10.14 14.00 -37.86
CA MET A 30 -10.91 13.64 -36.67
C MET A 30 -10.16 13.98 -35.36
N GLU A 31 -8.84 13.80 -35.33
CA GLU A 31 -8.02 14.20 -34.19
C GLU A 31 -8.05 15.72 -33.99
N GLN A 32 -7.88 16.50 -35.06
CA GLN A 32 -7.99 17.97 -35.02
C GLN A 32 -9.36 18.45 -34.53
N PHE A 33 -10.41 17.71 -34.87
CA PHE A 33 -11.77 18.01 -34.38
C PHE A 33 -11.90 17.83 -32.88
N PHE A 34 -11.47 16.68 -32.36
CA PHE A 34 -11.61 16.38 -30.94
C PHE A 34 -10.62 17.18 -30.08
N ASP A 35 -9.47 17.60 -30.62
CA ASP A 35 -8.53 18.52 -29.96
C ASP A 35 -8.99 20.01 -30.05
N GLY A 36 -10.06 20.31 -30.80
CA GLY A 36 -10.65 21.66 -30.93
C GLY A 36 -9.88 22.60 -31.85
N GLU A 37 -9.00 22.08 -32.70
CA GLU A 37 -8.16 22.81 -33.61
C GLU A 37 -8.82 23.02 -35.00
N ALA A 38 -9.74 22.15 -35.38
CA ALA A 38 -10.43 22.24 -36.65
C ALA A 38 -11.75 23.02 -36.59
N SER A 39 -12.12 23.68 -37.68
CA SER A 39 -13.40 24.36 -37.80
C SER A 39 -14.57 23.37 -37.77
N ILE A 40 -15.39 23.44 -36.72
CA ILE A 40 -16.61 22.65 -36.58
C ILE A 40 -17.47 22.66 -37.87
N ARG A 41 -17.43 23.73 -38.61
CA ARG A 41 -18.24 23.95 -39.83
C ARG A 41 -17.80 23.08 -41.01
N GLU A 42 -16.51 22.82 -41.18
CA GLU A 42 -15.99 21.98 -42.26
C GLU A 42 -16.22 20.50 -42.01
N ILE A 43 -16.05 20.08 -40.78
CA ILE A 43 -16.28 18.67 -40.38
C ILE A 43 -17.75 18.32 -40.40
N LEU A 44 -18.59 19.18 -39.82
CA LEU A 44 -20.07 18.98 -39.93
C LEU A 44 -20.50 18.88 -41.40
N LYS A 45 -19.88 19.64 -42.30
CA LYS A 45 -20.22 19.57 -43.73
C LYS A 45 -19.83 18.24 -44.37
N GLY A 46 -18.69 17.65 -43.96
CA GLY A 46 -18.25 16.32 -44.40
C GLY A 46 -19.11 15.20 -43.81
N LEU A 47 -19.39 15.25 -42.50
CA LEU A 47 -20.28 14.31 -41.80
C LEU A 47 -21.74 14.40 -42.27
N TRP A 48 -22.28 15.61 -42.48
CA TRP A 48 -23.61 15.81 -43.04
C TRP A 48 -23.77 15.24 -44.46
N LYS A 49 -22.70 15.30 -45.27
CA LYS A 49 -22.72 14.67 -46.58
C LYS A 49 -22.79 13.14 -46.47
N LYS A 50 -21.98 12.54 -45.64
CA LYS A 50 -22.01 11.09 -45.38
C LYS A 50 -23.34 10.62 -44.76
N LEU A 51 -23.93 11.40 -43.86
CA LEU A 51 -25.26 11.14 -43.30
C LEU A 51 -26.37 11.24 -44.38
N ALA A 52 -26.27 12.19 -45.32
CA ALA A 52 -27.18 12.33 -46.43
C ALA A 52 -27.05 11.17 -47.46
N ASP A 53 -25.88 10.58 -47.56
CA ASP A 53 -25.56 9.42 -48.42
C ASP A 53 -25.84 8.07 -47.72
N GLY A 54 -26.61 8.07 -46.61
CA GLY A 54 -27.09 6.87 -45.93
C GLY A 54 -26.37 6.49 -44.65
N GLY A 55 -25.40 7.32 -44.15
CA GLY A 55 -24.67 7.10 -42.91
C GLY A 55 -23.16 6.96 -43.11
N ILE A 56 -22.45 6.92 -41.99
CA ILE A 56 -20.99 6.71 -41.96
C ILE A 56 -20.70 5.23 -42.24
N ASP A 57 -19.84 4.97 -43.21
CA ASP A 57 -19.41 3.62 -43.56
C ASP A 57 -18.56 3.00 -42.42
N ILE A 58 -18.94 1.79 -42.00
CA ILE A 58 -18.27 1.03 -40.93
C ILE A 58 -17.66 -0.29 -41.46
N THR A 59 -17.38 -0.35 -42.76
CA THR A 59 -16.63 -1.47 -43.34
C THR A 59 -15.30 -1.74 -42.56
N PRO A 60 -14.56 -0.71 -42.11
CA PRO A 60 -13.35 -0.95 -41.27
C PRO A 60 -13.68 -1.69 -39.96
N LEU A 61 -14.81 -1.38 -39.30
CA LEU A 61 -15.21 -2.12 -38.10
C LEU A 61 -15.51 -3.59 -38.40
N LYS A 62 -16.17 -3.87 -39.54
CA LYS A 62 -16.42 -5.23 -39.99
C LYS A 62 -15.12 -6.00 -40.25
N GLU A 63 -14.16 -5.39 -40.89
CA GLU A 63 -12.83 -5.96 -41.11
C GLU A 63 -12.08 -6.21 -39.79
N LEU A 64 -12.16 -5.27 -38.85
CA LEU A 64 -11.58 -5.42 -37.50
C LEU A 64 -12.22 -6.60 -36.73
N ILE A 65 -13.55 -6.74 -36.79
CA ILE A 65 -14.27 -7.89 -36.19
C ILE A 65 -13.75 -9.19 -36.80
N HIS A 66 -13.65 -9.26 -38.12
CA HIS A 66 -13.17 -10.43 -38.84
C HIS A 66 -11.70 -10.78 -38.51
N GLU A 67 -10.82 -9.79 -38.34
CA GLU A 67 -9.43 -9.97 -37.92
C GLU A 67 -9.31 -10.57 -36.50
N VAL A 68 -10.26 -10.23 -35.63
CA VAL A 68 -10.13 -10.45 -34.19
C VAL A 68 -10.94 -11.65 -33.71
N VAL A 69 -12.08 -11.93 -34.31
CA VAL A 69 -13.02 -12.96 -33.86
C VAL A 69 -12.65 -14.32 -34.40
N ASP A 70 -12.54 -15.29 -33.51
CA ASP A 70 -12.43 -16.71 -33.82
C ASP A 70 -13.66 -17.41 -33.22
N GLU A 71 -14.70 -17.58 -34.04
CA GLU A 71 -15.99 -18.13 -33.61
C GLU A 71 -15.82 -19.56 -33.05
N GLU A 72 -14.94 -20.38 -33.64
CA GLU A 72 -14.73 -21.75 -33.19
C GLU A 72 -14.15 -21.78 -31.78
N LYS A 73 -13.16 -20.92 -31.50
CA LYS A 73 -12.60 -20.79 -30.16
C LYS A 73 -13.63 -20.28 -29.14
N ILE A 74 -14.47 -19.31 -29.52
CA ILE A 74 -15.50 -18.77 -28.64
C ILE A 74 -16.51 -19.87 -28.28
N ARG A 75 -16.99 -20.66 -29.25
CA ARG A 75 -17.90 -21.77 -29.00
C ARG A 75 -17.31 -22.87 -28.13
N LYS A 76 -16.02 -23.12 -28.24
CA LYS A 76 -15.30 -24.15 -27.48
C LYS A 76 -14.74 -23.70 -26.12
N CYS A 77 -14.84 -22.40 -25.79
CA CYS A 77 -14.19 -21.86 -24.58
C CYS A 77 -14.82 -22.29 -23.25
N GLY A 78 -15.99 -22.91 -23.29
CA GLY A 78 -16.73 -23.35 -22.10
C GLY A 78 -17.33 -22.21 -21.27
N LYS A 79 -17.31 -20.98 -21.79
CA LYS A 79 -17.96 -19.81 -21.17
C LYS A 79 -19.21 -19.47 -21.96
N GLU A 80 -20.30 -19.16 -21.26
CA GLU A 80 -21.47 -18.64 -21.91
C GLU A 80 -21.19 -17.23 -22.46
N PHE A 81 -21.43 -17.03 -23.75
CA PHE A 81 -21.35 -15.75 -24.43
C PHE A 81 -22.74 -15.30 -24.84
N CYS A 82 -23.12 -14.09 -24.48
CA CYS A 82 -24.41 -13.50 -24.85
C CYS A 82 -24.17 -12.12 -25.43
N LEU A 83 -25.04 -11.73 -26.37
CA LEU A 83 -25.09 -10.38 -26.91
C LEU A 83 -26.53 -9.86 -27.04
N LEU A 84 -26.65 -8.54 -27.04
CA LEU A 84 -27.92 -7.86 -27.17
C LEU A 84 -27.92 -7.00 -28.43
N THR A 85 -29.01 -7.10 -29.23
CA THR A 85 -29.26 -6.21 -30.34
C THR A 85 -30.75 -5.95 -30.46
N PHE A 86 -31.14 -4.92 -31.21
CA PHE A 86 -32.56 -4.66 -31.48
C PHE A 86 -32.87 -4.82 -32.97
N SER A 87 -33.73 -5.77 -33.31
CA SER A 87 -34.25 -5.92 -34.68
C SER A 87 -35.28 -4.84 -34.97
N VAL A 88 -34.92 -3.90 -35.83
CA VAL A 88 -35.86 -2.87 -36.32
C VAL A 88 -36.94 -3.50 -37.19
N SER A 89 -36.56 -4.50 -37.98
CA SER A 89 -37.52 -5.21 -38.87
C SER A 89 -38.59 -5.95 -38.09
N ASP A 90 -38.26 -6.54 -36.93
CA ASP A 90 -39.20 -7.28 -36.10
C ASP A 90 -39.73 -6.45 -34.91
N MET A 91 -39.23 -5.22 -34.72
CA MET A 91 -39.53 -4.35 -33.58
C MET A 91 -39.32 -5.07 -32.24
N LYS A 92 -38.21 -5.81 -32.10
CA LYS A 92 -37.96 -6.69 -30.96
C LYS A 92 -36.51 -6.64 -30.51
N GLU A 93 -36.35 -6.58 -29.18
CA GLU A 93 -35.06 -6.83 -28.53
C GLU A 93 -34.68 -8.32 -28.67
N LEU A 94 -33.45 -8.57 -29.09
CA LEU A 94 -32.87 -9.90 -29.22
C LEU A 94 -31.76 -10.06 -28.19
N ASP A 95 -32.02 -10.91 -27.21
CA ASP A 95 -31.06 -11.33 -26.17
C ASP A 95 -30.61 -12.74 -26.55
N LEU A 96 -29.46 -12.82 -27.22
CA LEU A 96 -28.98 -14.04 -27.87
C LEU A 96 -27.79 -14.61 -27.11
N SER A 97 -27.87 -15.91 -26.79
CA SER A 97 -26.68 -16.68 -26.41
C SER A 97 -25.91 -17.14 -27.66
N ILE A 98 -24.69 -17.58 -27.49
CA ILE A 98 -23.89 -18.14 -28.60
C ILE A 98 -24.58 -19.34 -29.26
N GLU A 99 -25.41 -20.06 -28.51
CA GLU A 99 -26.17 -21.22 -29.02
C GLU A 99 -27.35 -20.80 -29.88
N ASP A 100 -27.93 -19.60 -29.68
CA ASP A 100 -29.02 -19.04 -30.47
C ASP A 100 -28.53 -18.48 -31.82
N ILE A 101 -27.21 -18.27 -31.95
CA ILE A 101 -26.58 -17.72 -33.16
C ILE A 101 -26.11 -18.88 -34.04
N PRO A 102 -26.63 -18.99 -35.31
CA PRO A 102 -26.14 -20.03 -36.22
C PRO A 102 -24.63 -19.95 -36.47
N GLU A 103 -23.98 -21.11 -36.66
CA GLU A 103 -22.58 -21.16 -36.99
C GLU A 103 -22.22 -20.34 -38.23
N GLY A 104 -21.14 -19.58 -38.16
CA GLY A 104 -20.67 -18.67 -39.21
C GLY A 104 -21.34 -17.30 -39.22
N LEU A 105 -22.27 -17.00 -38.29
CA LEU A 105 -22.98 -15.72 -38.23
C LEU A 105 -22.64 -14.85 -37.01
N LEU A 106 -21.70 -15.28 -36.17
CA LEU A 106 -21.34 -14.56 -34.95
C LEU A 106 -20.83 -13.13 -35.26
N GLU A 107 -20.01 -12.97 -36.30
CA GLU A 107 -19.47 -11.65 -36.70
C GLU A 107 -20.59 -10.69 -37.12
N ASP A 108 -21.62 -11.18 -37.86
CA ASP A 108 -22.75 -10.38 -38.28
C ASP A 108 -23.60 -9.91 -37.08
N PHE A 109 -23.80 -10.78 -36.07
CA PHE A 109 -24.54 -10.39 -34.87
C PHE A 109 -23.73 -9.47 -33.93
N LEU A 110 -22.39 -9.61 -33.89
CA LEU A 110 -21.52 -8.64 -33.23
C LEU A 110 -21.62 -7.27 -33.87
N LEU A 111 -21.59 -7.22 -35.20
CA LEU A 111 -21.78 -5.99 -35.96
C LEU A 111 -23.20 -5.41 -35.71
N ALA A 112 -24.26 -6.26 -35.71
CA ALA A 112 -25.62 -5.84 -35.40
C ALA A 112 -25.76 -5.21 -34.01
N SER A 113 -24.99 -5.69 -33.03
CA SER A 113 -24.91 -5.13 -31.66
C SER A 113 -24.10 -3.84 -31.55
N ALA A 114 -23.40 -3.42 -32.61
CA ALA A 114 -22.57 -2.22 -32.69
C ALA A 114 -23.14 -1.14 -33.66
N TYR A 115 -24.26 -1.33 -34.25
CA TYR A 115 -24.88 -0.36 -35.17
C TYR A 115 -25.42 0.87 -34.42
N LEU A 116 -24.59 1.87 -34.24
CA LEU A 116 -24.96 3.16 -33.66
C LEU A 116 -25.82 3.98 -34.64
N LEU A 117 -26.67 4.86 -34.11
CA LEU A 117 -27.41 5.84 -34.90
C LEU A 117 -26.42 6.76 -35.64
N GLY A 118 -26.55 6.82 -36.98
CA GLY A 118 -25.64 7.57 -37.84
C GLY A 118 -24.66 6.71 -38.63
N PHE A 119 -24.53 5.43 -38.32
CA PHE A 119 -23.77 4.49 -39.14
C PHE A 119 -24.63 4.02 -40.33
N LYS A 120 -23.97 3.74 -41.45
CA LYS A 120 -24.64 3.15 -42.62
C LYS A 120 -25.07 1.74 -42.24
N ASN A 121 -26.41 1.60 -42.12
CA ASN A 121 -27.00 0.36 -41.64
C ASN A 121 -27.40 -0.52 -42.83
N GLU A 122 -26.63 -1.57 -43.09
CA GLU A 122 -26.89 -2.55 -44.12
C GLU A 122 -27.72 -3.71 -43.53
N PRO A 123 -28.75 -4.20 -44.29
CA PRO A 123 -29.52 -5.35 -43.84
C PRO A 123 -28.61 -6.59 -43.69
N LEU A 124 -28.60 -7.19 -42.51
CA LEU A 124 -27.95 -8.49 -42.24
C LEU A 124 -29.03 -9.59 -42.39
N HIS A 125 -28.81 -10.52 -43.30
CA HIS A 125 -29.75 -11.61 -43.61
C HIS A 125 -31.19 -11.13 -43.85
N GLY A 126 -31.33 -9.98 -44.54
CA GLY A 126 -32.63 -9.40 -44.89
C GLY A 126 -33.34 -8.64 -43.75
N LYS A 127 -32.71 -8.44 -42.61
CA LYS A 127 -33.23 -7.68 -41.46
C LYS A 127 -32.30 -6.52 -41.10
N THR A 128 -32.91 -5.47 -40.58
CA THR A 128 -32.20 -4.27 -40.11
C THR A 128 -32.09 -4.30 -38.58
N TYR A 129 -30.93 -3.98 -38.07
CA TYR A 129 -30.60 -3.98 -36.63
C TYR A 129 -30.06 -2.64 -36.18
N ILE A 130 -30.17 -2.36 -34.89
CA ILE A 130 -29.47 -1.27 -34.19
C ILE A 130 -28.85 -1.79 -32.91
N ASP A 131 -27.88 -1.03 -32.41
CA ASP A 131 -27.20 -1.30 -31.13
C ASP A 131 -28.21 -1.60 -30.01
N GLY A 132 -28.06 -2.72 -29.35
CA GLY A 132 -28.90 -3.13 -28.23
C GLY A 132 -28.90 -2.14 -27.07
N GLY A 133 -27.80 -1.39 -26.89
CA GLY A 133 -27.67 -0.33 -25.90
C GLY A 133 -28.72 0.79 -26.04
N ALA A 134 -29.29 0.99 -27.24
CA ALA A 134 -30.36 1.96 -27.43
C ALA A 134 -31.61 1.65 -26.58
N VAL A 135 -31.92 0.38 -26.38
CA VAL A 135 -33.09 -0.09 -25.61
C VAL A 135 -32.71 -0.63 -24.23
N ASN A 136 -31.52 -1.25 -24.11
CA ASN A 136 -31.04 -1.86 -22.88
C ASN A 136 -29.49 -1.76 -22.80
N ASN A 137 -29.02 -0.64 -22.30
CA ASN A 137 -27.60 -0.34 -22.25
C ASN A 137 -26.82 -1.12 -21.14
N VAL A 138 -27.56 -1.74 -20.21
CA VAL A 138 -27.00 -2.56 -19.13
C VAL A 138 -27.86 -3.79 -18.93
N PRO A 139 -27.58 -4.91 -19.64
CA PRO A 139 -28.47 -6.08 -19.71
C PRO A 139 -28.35 -7.00 -18.48
N THR A 140 -28.29 -6.46 -17.27
CA THR A 140 -28.22 -7.22 -16.01
C THR A 140 -29.34 -8.24 -15.87
N ALA A 141 -30.57 -7.87 -16.29
CA ALA A 141 -31.72 -8.76 -16.24
C ALA A 141 -31.59 -10.00 -17.15
N SER A 142 -30.80 -9.93 -18.22
CA SER A 142 -30.48 -11.06 -19.09
C SER A 142 -29.71 -12.15 -18.35
N LEU A 143 -28.67 -11.76 -17.59
CA LEU A 143 -27.87 -12.69 -16.81
C LEU A 143 -28.65 -13.29 -15.63
N LEU A 144 -29.47 -12.48 -14.95
CA LEU A 144 -30.35 -12.98 -13.88
C LEU A 144 -31.36 -14.02 -14.38
N LYS A 145 -31.93 -13.83 -15.57
CA LYS A 145 -32.83 -14.81 -16.20
C LYS A 145 -32.13 -16.13 -16.52
N ARG A 146 -30.82 -16.10 -16.77
CA ARG A 146 -29.97 -17.28 -16.99
C ARG A 146 -29.51 -17.93 -15.72
N GLY A 147 -29.87 -17.39 -14.54
CA GLY A 147 -29.56 -17.96 -13.23
C GLY A 147 -28.28 -17.47 -12.59
N TYR A 148 -27.58 -16.52 -13.21
CA TYR A 148 -26.42 -15.87 -12.60
C TYR A 148 -26.86 -14.90 -11.52
N LYS A 149 -26.34 -15.02 -10.31
CA LYS A 149 -26.72 -14.18 -9.17
C LYS A 149 -25.61 -13.21 -8.76
N ASP A 150 -24.35 -13.64 -8.90
CA ASP A 150 -23.18 -12.83 -8.59
C ASP A 150 -22.64 -12.22 -9.87
N LEU A 151 -22.72 -10.89 -9.97
CA LEU A 151 -22.49 -10.17 -11.20
C LEU A 151 -21.40 -9.12 -11.03
N ILE A 152 -20.56 -8.98 -12.06
CA ILE A 152 -19.67 -7.83 -12.23
C ILE A 152 -20.18 -7.01 -13.40
N GLN A 153 -20.58 -5.77 -13.13
CA GLN A 153 -21.12 -4.86 -14.12
C GLN A 153 -20.10 -3.76 -14.43
N VAL A 154 -19.61 -3.72 -15.67
CA VAL A 154 -18.72 -2.66 -16.13
C VAL A 154 -19.53 -1.64 -16.93
N ARG A 155 -19.55 -0.38 -16.48
CA ARG A 155 -20.31 0.70 -17.10
C ARG A 155 -19.40 1.70 -17.79
N ILE A 156 -19.81 2.20 -18.95
CA ILE A 156 -19.10 3.25 -19.69
C ILE A 156 -19.94 4.50 -19.93
N PHE A 157 -21.17 4.56 -19.37
CA PHE A 157 -22.12 5.68 -19.50
C PHE A 157 -22.40 6.09 -20.96
N GLY A 158 -22.58 5.10 -21.83
CA GLY A 158 -23.05 5.34 -23.21
C GLY A 158 -24.49 5.85 -23.24
N PRO A 159 -24.91 6.49 -24.35
CA PRO A 159 -26.32 6.86 -24.56
C PRO A 159 -27.19 5.60 -24.68
N GLY A 160 -28.38 5.66 -24.12
CA GLY A 160 -29.35 4.56 -24.19
C GLY A 160 -30.13 4.42 -22.88
N ARG A 161 -31.08 3.48 -22.90
CA ARG A 161 -31.93 3.22 -21.74
C ARG A 161 -31.26 2.24 -20.79
N VAL A 162 -31.26 2.56 -19.50
CA VAL A 162 -30.82 1.65 -18.44
C VAL A 162 -32.04 1.16 -17.67
N PRO A 163 -32.49 -0.07 -17.87
CA PRO A 163 -33.61 -0.63 -17.11
C PRO A 163 -33.26 -0.77 -15.64
N LYS A 164 -34.23 -0.51 -14.76
CA LYS A 164 -34.08 -0.82 -13.34
C LYS A 164 -34.16 -2.34 -13.16
N THR A 165 -33.12 -2.90 -12.57
CA THR A 165 -33.07 -4.34 -12.27
C THR A 165 -32.84 -4.51 -10.78
N THR A 166 -33.59 -5.40 -10.13
CA THR A 166 -33.40 -5.72 -8.71
C THR A 166 -32.57 -6.99 -8.62
N ILE A 167 -31.47 -6.91 -7.88
CA ILE A 167 -30.63 -8.08 -7.58
C ILE A 167 -31.34 -8.90 -6.51
N PRO A 168 -31.40 -10.24 -6.62
CA PRO A 168 -31.94 -11.12 -5.60
C PRO A 168 -31.23 -10.96 -4.25
N GLU A 169 -31.94 -11.27 -3.15
CA GLU A 169 -31.36 -11.18 -1.80
C GLU A 169 -30.14 -12.11 -1.59
N ASP A 170 -30.09 -13.21 -2.33
CA ASP A 170 -29.00 -14.20 -2.33
C ASP A 170 -27.97 -13.96 -3.45
N GLY A 171 -27.96 -12.78 -4.05
CA GLY A 171 -27.05 -12.38 -5.12
C GLY A 171 -26.20 -11.17 -4.76
N SER A 172 -25.16 -10.92 -5.54
CA SER A 172 -24.28 -9.77 -5.39
C SER A 172 -24.04 -9.04 -6.72
N LEU A 173 -23.83 -7.72 -6.64
CA LEU A 173 -23.50 -6.89 -7.79
C LEU A 173 -22.29 -6.02 -7.47
N LEU A 174 -21.17 -6.25 -8.16
CA LEU A 174 -20.02 -5.36 -8.15
C LEU A 174 -20.08 -4.45 -9.37
N GLU A 175 -20.23 -3.14 -9.13
CA GLU A 175 -20.20 -2.15 -10.21
C GLU A 175 -18.82 -1.53 -10.37
N ILE A 176 -18.33 -1.55 -11.62
CA ILE A 176 -17.11 -0.86 -12.04
C ILE A 176 -17.53 0.24 -12.99
N GLU A 177 -17.40 1.49 -12.55
CA GLU A 177 -17.80 2.64 -13.35
C GLU A 177 -16.75 3.77 -13.30
N PRO A 178 -16.59 4.52 -14.42
CA PRO A 178 -15.61 5.58 -14.49
C PRO A 178 -16.06 6.79 -13.67
N ARG A 179 -15.14 7.33 -12.86
CA ARG A 179 -15.35 8.56 -12.09
C ARG A 179 -15.20 9.84 -12.91
N VAL A 180 -14.65 9.72 -14.10
CA VAL A 180 -14.40 10.84 -15.02
C VAL A 180 -14.96 10.50 -16.39
N GLY A 181 -15.32 11.53 -17.16
CA GLY A 181 -15.83 11.35 -18.52
C GLY A 181 -14.81 10.63 -19.41
N LEU A 182 -15.26 9.61 -20.12
CA LEU A 182 -14.46 8.82 -21.05
C LEU A 182 -14.31 9.48 -22.42
N GLY A 183 -14.84 10.68 -22.65
CA GLY A 183 -14.88 11.36 -23.92
C GLY A 183 -16.16 11.09 -24.72
N SER A 184 -16.15 11.44 -26.00
CA SER A 184 -17.24 11.13 -26.91
C SER A 184 -17.25 9.64 -27.26
N ILE A 185 -18.43 9.06 -27.47
CA ILE A 185 -18.59 7.67 -27.94
C ILE A 185 -18.01 7.44 -29.35
N LEU A 186 -17.80 8.51 -30.12
CA LEU A 186 -17.20 8.45 -31.44
C LEU A 186 -15.70 8.86 -31.44
N GLU A 187 -15.09 9.04 -30.28
CA GLU A 187 -13.68 9.41 -30.14
C GLU A 187 -12.78 8.16 -30.08
N PHE A 188 -12.40 7.66 -31.24
CA PHE A 188 -11.56 6.44 -31.40
C PHE A 188 -10.07 6.77 -31.60
N SER A 189 -9.52 7.77 -30.90
CA SER A 189 -8.09 8.07 -30.98
C SER A 189 -7.26 7.17 -30.07
N ALA A 190 -6.02 6.84 -30.49
CA ALA A 190 -5.06 6.07 -29.67
C ALA A 190 -4.75 6.79 -28.33
N LYS A 191 -4.65 8.11 -28.35
CA LYS A 191 -4.42 8.96 -27.17
C LYS A 191 -5.54 8.76 -26.15
N ARG A 192 -6.80 8.86 -26.59
CA ARG A 192 -7.98 8.71 -25.74
C ARG A 192 -8.13 7.29 -25.23
N SER A 193 -7.96 6.31 -26.09
CA SER A 193 -8.06 4.88 -25.76
C SER A 193 -7.05 4.46 -24.70
N ARG A 194 -5.79 4.90 -24.81
CA ARG A 194 -4.77 4.67 -23.76
C ARG A 194 -5.13 5.32 -22.44
N GLN A 195 -5.71 6.51 -22.46
CA GLN A 195 -6.20 7.18 -21.26
C GLN A 195 -7.37 6.40 -20.63
N ASN A 196 -8.35 5.97 -21.45
CA ASN A 196 -9.50 5.22 -20.98
C ASN A 196 -9.13 3.84 -20.43
N LEU A 197 -8.16 3.15 -21.04
CA LEU A 197 -7.59 1.91 -20.49
C LEU A 197 -7.00 2.14 -19.08
N LYS A 198 -6.28 3.25 -18.91
CA LYS A 198 -5.69 3.61 -17.62
C LYS A 198 -6.76 3.93 -16.58
N ILE A 199 -7.78 4.70 -16.95
CA ILE A 199 -8.95 5.00 -16.09
C ILE A 199 -9.62 3.69 -15.66
N GLY A 200 -9.99 2.83 -16.61
CA GLY A 200 -10.67 1.57 -16.35
C GLY A 200 -9.87 0.64 -15.44
N TYR A 201 -8.52 0.58 -15.60
CA TYR A 201 -7.66 -0.21 -14.74
C TYR A 201 -7.71 0.24 -13.27
N TYR A 202 -7.63 1.56 -13.02
CA TYR A 202 -7.65 2.09 -11.65
C TYR A 202 -9.06 2.07 -11.05
N ASP A 203 -10.11 2.31 -11.84
CA ASP A 203 -11.50 2.23 -11.37
C ASP A 203 -11.89 0.77 -11.04
N ALA A 204 -11.41 -0.20 -11.83
CA ALA A 204 -11.55 -1.62 -11.49
C ALA A 204 -10.82 -1.97 -10.17
N LYS A 205 -9.58 -1.51 -10.00
CA LYS A 205 -8.87 -1.69 -8.73
C LYS A 205 -9.62 -1.06 -7.55
N ARG A 206 -10.18 0.13 -7.73
CA ARG A 206 -10.99 0.77 -6.70
C ARG A 206 -12.17 -0.09 -6.28
N ALA A 207 -12.93 -0.62 -7.22
CA ALA A 207 -14.09 -1.46 -6.94
C ALA A 207 -13.68 -2.80 -6.29
N LEU A 208 -12.60 -3.43 -6.76
CA LEU A 208 -12.14 -4.74 -6.28
C LEU A 208 -11.45 -4.67 -4.91
N TYR A 209 -10.73 -3.59 -4.62
CA TYR A 209 -9.95 -3.44 -3.38
C TYR A 209 -10.55 -2.44 -2.39
N GLY A 210 -11.75 -1.90 -2.67
CA GLY A 210 -12.41 -0.96 -1.77
C GLY A 210 -11.67 0.37 -1.60
N LEU A 211 -10.93 0.82 -2.64
CA LEU A 211 -10.18 2.08 -2.55
C LEU A 211 -11.15 3.26 -2.46
N THR A 212 -10.79 4.23 -1.62
CA THR A 212 -11.54 5.46 -1.40
C THR A 212 -11.06 6.62 -2.30
N GLY A 213 -11.53 7.83 -2.02
CA GLY A 213 -11.21 9.05 -2.76
C GLY A 213 -12.12 9.32 -3.94
N SER A 214 -12.23 10.59 -4.33
CA SER A 214 -13.05 11.07 -5.44
C SER A 214 -12.22 11.47 -6.67
N ILE A 215 -10.94 11.87 -6.46
CA ILE A 215 -10.00 12.30 -7.50
C ILE A 215 -8.84 11.33 -7.61
N TYR A 216 -8.38 10.81 -6.48
CA TYR A 216 -7.26 9.89 -6.33
C TYR A 216 -7.76 8.48 -5.96
N TYR A 217 -6.89 7.50 -5.98
CA TYR A 217 -7.14 6.12 -5.58
C TYR A 217 -6.43 5.90 -4.26
N ILE A 218 -7.19 5.89 -3.15
CA ILE A 218 -6.63 5.90 -1.81
C ILE A 218 -6.97 4.59 -1.10
N GLU A 219 -5.94 3.88 -0.67
CA GLU A 219 -6.07 2.74 0.21
C GLU A 219 -6.34 3.24 1.62
N GLU A 220 -7.51 2.88 2.18
CA GLU A 220 -7.89 3.29 3.53
C GLU A 220 -7.18 2.39 4.55
N THR A 221 -6.32 3.00 5.34
CA THR A 221 -5.51 2.31 6.37
C THR A 221 -5.77 2.83 7.77
N ARG A 222 -6.70 3.82 7.91
CA ARG A 222 -6.96 4.52 9.16
C ARG A 222 -8.43 4.47 9.54
N GLU A 223 -8.70 4.36 10.83
CA GLU A 223 -10.05 4.46 11.38
C GLU A 223 -10.54 5.91 11.42
N GLU A 224 -11.86 6.10 11.55
CA GLU A 224 -12.50 7.41 11.61
C GLU A 224 -11.92 8.31 12.72
N CYS A 225 -11.57 7.73 13.88
CA CYS A 225 -11.01 8.45 15.01
C CYS A 225 -9.70 9.20 14.68
N TYR A 226 -8.89 8.65 13.77
CA TYR A 226 -7.67 9.30 13.28
C TYR A 226 -7.97 10.66 12.63
N TYR A 227 -8.97 10.70 11.75
CA TYR A 227 -9.36 11.93 11.06
C TYR A 227 -10.02 12.93 11.99
N VAL A 228 -10.81 12.45 12.94
CA VAL A 228 -11.41 13.31 13.98
C VAL A 228 -10.33 14.02 14.79
N GLU A 229 -9.27 13.32 15.20
CA GLU A 229 -8.17 13.93 15.96
C GLU A 229 -7.41 14.99 15.14
N ILE A 230 -7.09 14.70 13.88
CA ILE A 230 -6.46 15.67 12.98
C ILE A 230 -7.35 16.91 12.82
N MET A 231 -8.63 16.70 12.57
CA MET A 231 -9.56 17.77 12.25
C MET A 231 -9.94 18.60 13.47
N LYS A 232 -9.67 18.16 14.72
CA LYS A 232 -9.76 19.01 15.93
C LYS A 232 -8.81 20.20 15.91
N LEU A 233 -7.74 20.14 15.11
CA LEU A 233 -6.80 21.25 14.93
C LEU A 233 -7.39 22.40 14.11
N LEU A 234 -8.54 22.21 13.47
CA LEU A 234 -9.31 23.25 12.77
C LEU A 234 -10.52 23.68 13.58
N SER A 235 -10.80 24.98 13.55
CA SER A 235 -12.04 25.52 14.12
C SER A 235 -13.26 25.09 13.29
N GLU A 236 -14.43 25.02 13.90
CA GLU A 236 -15.69 24.69 13.20
C GLU A 236 -16.03 25.71 12.09
N LEU A 237 -15.58 26.95 12.24
CA LEU A 237 -15.73 27.98 11.21
C LEU A 237 -14.90 27.64 9.96
N GLU A 238 -13.63 27.23 10.14
CA GLU A 238 -12.76 26.79 9.04
C GLU A 238 -13.30 25.53 8.35
N LYS A 239 -13.72 24.54 9.13
CA LYS A 239 -14.33 23.32 8.59
C LYS A 239 -15.56 23.65 7.72
N THR A 240 -16.42 24.56 8.18
CA THR A 240 -17.60 25.00 7.44
C THR A 240 -17.23 25.75 6.16
N GLU A 241 -16.25 26.67 6.21
CA GLU A 241 -15.73 27.38 5.03
C GLU A 241 -15.19 26.38 3.98
N TYR A 242 -14.44 25.37 4.44
CA TYR A 242 -13.84 24.39 3.51
C TYR A 242 -14.87 23.44 2.92
N ARG A 243 -15.86 22.95 3.69
CA ARG A 243 -17.00 22.18 3.16
C ARG A 243 -17.70 22.93 2.03
N PHE A 244 -17.98 24.21 2.23
CA PHE A 244 -18.64 25.05 1.22
C PHE A 244 -17.78 25.22 -0.04
N LYS A 245 -16.49 25.55 0.11
CA LYS A 245 -15.56 25.72 -1.03
C LYS A 245 -15.35 24.45 -1.85
N LEU A 246 -15.33 23.32 -1.18
CA LEU A 246 -15.16 22.01 -1.80
C LEU A 246 -16.47 21.38 -2.30
N LYS A 247 -17.61 22.07 -2.07
CA LYS A 247 -18.97 21.60 -2.41
C LYS A 247 -19.30 20.24 -1.78
N LEU A 248 -18.81 20.00 -0.58
CA LEU A 248 -19.10 18.80 0.19
C LEU A 248 -20.47 18.92 0.89
N PRO A 249 -21.17 17.81 1.19
CA PRO A 249 -22.38 17.83 1.98
C PRO A 249 -22.18 18.49 3.34
N ILE A 250 -23.19 19.21 3.83
CA ILE A 250 -23.12 19.92 5.12
C ILE A 250 -22.87 18.95 6.29
N GLY A 251 -23.38 17.72 6.19
CA GLY A 251 -23.21 16.67 7.20
C GLY A 251 -22.05 15.70 6.93
N CYS A 252 -21.12 16.02 6.03
CA CYS A 252 -19.98 15.13 5.78
C CYS A 252 -19.11 14.96 7.03
N SER A 253 -18.57 13.74 7.20
CA SER A 253 -17.69 13.40 8.31
C SER A 253 -16.36 14.19 8.25
N ASP A 254 -15.60 14.17 9.34
CA ASP A 254 -14.28 14.77 9.39
C ASP A 254 -13.32 14.07 8.42
N ARG A 255 -13.47 12.76 8.20
CA ARG A 255 -12.73 12.00 7.19
C ARG A 255 -13.05 12.48 5.77
N GLU A 256 -14.32 12.62 5.43
CA GLU A 256 -14.73 13.09 4.10
C GLU A 256 -14.24 14.53 3.84
N LEU A 257 -14.27 15.39 4.84
CA LEU A 257 -13.71 16.73 4.74
C LEU A 257 -12.19 16.71 4.56
N PHE A 258 -11.49 15.89 5.33
CA PHE A 258 -10.04 15.72 5.21
C PHE A 258 -9.65 15.25 3.80
N TYR A 259 -10.30 14.20 3.28
CA TYR A 259 -10.05 13.73 1.92
C TYR A 259 -10.39 14.79 0.87
N GLY A 260 -11.50 15.47 1.00
CA GLY A 260 -11.85 16.56 0.08
C GLY A 260 -10.78 17.65 0.02
N MET A 261 -10.25 18.06 1.18
CA MET A 261 -9.16 19.04 1.28
C MET A 261 -7.86 18.48 0.70
N LEU A 262 -7.50 17.25 1.03
CA LEU A 262 -6.26 16.59 0.60
C LEU A 262 -6.24 16.40 -0.92
N GLU A 263 -7.28 15.80 -1.47
CA GLU A 263 -7.38 15.53 -2.92
C GLU A 263 -7.39 16.82 -3.76
N ALA A 264 -8.13 17.84 -3.31
CA ALA A 264 -8.13 19.13 -3.98
C ALA A 264 -6.75 19.82 -3.93
N SER A 265 -6.06 19.70 -2.79
CA SER A 265 -4.69 20.22 -2.63
C SER A 265 -3.70 19.44 -3.51
N ALA A 266 -3.74 18.12 -3.50
CA ALA A 266 -2.89 17.25 -4.33
C ALA A 266 -3.07 17.54 -5.82
N LYS A 267 -4.31 17.78 -6.27
CA LYS A 267 -4.60 18.18 -7.64
C LYS A 267 -3.96 19.51 -8.01
N LEU A 268 -4.02 20.53 -7.13
CA LEU A 268 -3.38 21.82 -7.33
C LEU A 268 -1.84 21.70 -7.34
N MET A 269 -1.30 20.80 -6.52
CA MET A 269 0.13 20.46 -6.50
C MET A 269 0.56 19.58 -7.67
N ARG A 270 -0.36 19.21 -8.59
CA ARG A 270 -0.10 18.34 -9.76
C ARG A 270 0.49 16.97 -9.38
N ILE A 271 0.05 16.40 -8.27
CA ILE A 271 0.40 15.03 -7.91
C ILE A 271 -0.20 14.08 -8.97
N PRO A 272 0.51 13.02 -9.40
CA PRO A 272 0.00 12.05 -10.36
C PRO A 272 -1.29 11.38 -9.88
N LYS A 273 -2.36 11.42 -10.70
CA LYS A 273 -3.67 10.87 -10.30
C LYS A 273 -3.74 9.34 -10.36
N TYR A 274 -3.06 8.78 -11.35
CA TYR A 274 -3.12 7.35 -11.65
C TYR A 274 -1.99 6.64 -10.90
N ASN A 275 -2.15 6.55 -9.61
CA ASN A 275 -1.35 5.78 -8.66
C ASN A 275 -2.25 5.43 -7.47
N ILE A 276 -1.92 4.38 -6.74
CA ILE A 276 -2.59 4.05 -5.48
C ILE A 276 -1.74 4.64 -4.38
N TYR A 277 -2.36 5.40 -3.50
CA TYR A 277 -1.73 6.06 -2.35
C TYR A 277 -2.41 5.60 -1.07
N THR A 278 -1.68 5.52 0.01
CA THR A 278 -2.29 5.67 1.33
C THR A 278 -2.61 7.16 1.57
N ALA A 279 -3.48 7.45 2.54
CA ALA A 279 -3.78 8.83 2.92
C ALA A 279 -2.52 9.60 3.31
N ASP A 280 -1.63 8.95 4.09
CA ASP A 280 -0.38 9.54 4.55
C ASP A 280 0.61 9.81 3.41
N GLU A 281 0.76 8.89 2.45
CA GLU A 281 1.62 9.09 1.28
C GLU A 281 1.16 10.29 0.44
N LEU A 282 -0.14 10.37 0.13
CA LEU A 282 -0.70 11.48 -0.63
C LEU A 282 -0.53 12.81 0.11
N TRP A 283 -0.72 12.79 1.44
CA TRP A 283 -0.56 13.97 2.29
C TRP A 283 0.89 14.43 2.37
N ASN A 284 1.83 13.50 2.57
CA ASN A 284 3.26 13.77 2.58
C ASN A 284 3.74 14.37 1.26
N GLU A 285 3.36 13.76 0.13
CA GLU A 285 3.76 14.25 -1.18
C GLU A 285 3.17 15.63 -1.50
N THR A 286 1.91 15.86 -1.11
CA THR A 286 1.24 17.15 -1.25
C THR A 286 1.93 18.22 -0.42
N SER A 287 2.22 17.94 0.85
CA SER A 287 2.88 18.88 1.77
C SER A 287 4.32 19.17 1.32
N ARG A 288 5.07 18.14 0.90
CA ARG A 288 6.42 18.32 0.36
C ARG A 288 6.44 19.26 -0.86
N LYS A 289 5.51 19.08 -1.80
CA LYS A 289 5.40 19.97 -2.96
C LYS A 289 4.98 21.38 -2.57
N TYR A 290 4.08 21.53 -1.60
CA TYR A 290 3.71 22.85 -1.08
C TYR A 290 4.92 23.59 -0.50
N GLU A 291 5.81 22.91 0.24
CA GLU A 291 7.01 23.53 0.81
C GLU A 291 8.02 24.00 -0.25
N THR A 292 8.03 23.38 -1.43
CA THR A 292 8.91 23.82 -2.55
C THR A 292 8.42 25.07 -3.28
N LEU A 293 7.21 25.55 -2.99
CA LEU A 293 6.65 26.75 -3.62
C LEU A 293 7.27 28.03 -3.06
N THR A 294 7.40 29.04 -3.92
CA THR A 294 7.73 30.40 -3.48
C THR A 294 6.59 31.02 -2.67
N ASP A 295 6.87 32.05 -1.85
CA ASP A 295 5.84 32.73 -1.08
C ASP A 295 4.74 33.30 -1.96
N GLU A 296 5.08 33.91 -3.10
CA GLU A 296 4.11 34.38 -4.09
C GLU A 296 3.26 33.23 -4.67
N GLY A 297 3.84 32.04 -4.84
CA GLY A 297 3.13 30.84 -5.28
C GLY A 297 2.15 30.35 -4.22
N LYS A 298 2.54 30.40 -2.94
CA LYS A 298 1.70 30.03 -1.81
C LYS A 298 0.52 30.98 -1.65
N GLU A 299 0.73 32.30 -1.72
CA GLU A 299 -0.33 33.31 -1.58
C GLU A 299 -1.52 33.14 -2.55
N LYS A 300 -1.26 32.57 -3.73
CA LYS A 300 -2.30 32.33 -4.76
C LYS A 300 -3.16 31.09 -4.48
N LEU A 301 -2.81 30.29 -3.48
CA LEU A 301 -3.52 29.03 -3.18
C LEU A 301 -4.72 29.25 -2.27
N PRO A 302 -5.77 28.41 -2.40
CA PRO A 302 -6.90 28.42 -1.49
C PRO A 302 -6.48 28.11 -0.04
N LYS A 303 -7.18 28.68 0.94
CA LYS A 303 -6.88 28.49 2.36
C LYS A 303 -6.82 27.03 2.81
N PHE A 304 -7.66 26.15 2.25
CA PHE A 304 -7.66 24.74 2.61
C PHE A 304 -6.33 24.03 2.23
N VAL A 305 -5.59 24.54 1.24
CA VAL A 305 -4.26 24.00 0.87
C VAL A 305 -3.24 24.34 1.96
N HIS A 306 -3.27 25.58 2.45
CA HIS A 306 -2.44 25.98 3.60
C HIS A 306 -2.79 25.17 4.84
N ALA A 307 -4.11 24.95 5.07
CA ALA A 307 -4.58 24.16 6.19
C ALA A 307 -4.08 22.72 6.13
N ILE A 308 -4.14 22.04 4.97
CA ILE A 308 -3.63 20.66 4.81
C ILE A 308 -2.12 20.61 5.07
N ALA A 309 -1.35 21.55 4.56
CA ALA A 309 0.10 21.60 4.80
C ALA A 309 0.42 21.89 6.29
N LYS A 310 -0.34 22.80 6.91
CA LYS A 310 -0.21 23.10 8.33
C LYS A 310 -0.60 21.92 9.21
N LEU A 311 -1.75 21.30 8.93
CA LEU A 311 -2.20 20.11 9.64
C LEU A 311 -1.13 19.01 9.62
N ARG A 312 -0.43 18.80 8.50
CA ARG A 312 0.67 17.81 8.43
C ARG A 312 1.84 18.17 9.33
N LYS A 313 2.11 19.46 9.47
CA LYS A 313 3.17 20.00 10.33
C LYS A 313 2.80 19.94 11.81
N ASP A 314 1.55 20.30 12.12
CA ASP A 314 1.03 20.40 13.49
C ASP A 314 0.57 19.01 14.02
N TYR A 315 0.13 18.12 13.14
CA TYR A 315 -0.20 16.74 13.46
C TYR A 315 1.07 15.90 13.52
N LYS A 316 1.78 16.05 14.61
CA LYS A 316 2.79 15.07 15.00
C LYS A 316 2.05 13.94 15.71
N MET A 317 2.34 12.69 15.31
CA MET A 317 1.80 11.53 16.01
C MET A 317 2.17 11.66 17.49
N ASN A 318 1.16 11.79 18.36
CA ASN A 318 1.39 12.05 19.77
C ASN A 318 1.67 10.73 20.50
N LEU A 319 2.95 10.39 20.61
CA LEU A 319 3.42 9.26 21.41
C LEU A 319 3.88 9.69 22.81
N LYS A 320 3.72 10.96 23.18
CA LYS A 320 4.20 11.50 24.45
C LYS A 320 3.61 10.76 25.64
N GLY A 321 4.47 10.29 26.52
CA GLY A 321 4.12 9.50 27.70
C GLY A 321 3.94 8.00 27.43
N LYS A 322 3.94 7.56 26.15
CA LYS A 322 3.78 6.13 25.80
C LYS A 322 5.09 5.38 26.02
N SER A 323 5.03 4.25 26.72
CA SER A 323 6.17 3.35 26.88
C SER A 323 6.39 2.52 25.61
N PHE A 324 7.66 2.17 25.33
CA PHE A 324 8.04 1.35 24.16
C PHE A 324 8.55 -0.02 24.63
N LEU A 325 7.64 -0.93 24.96
CA LEU A 325 7.97 -2.24 25.54
C LEU A 325 8.05 -3.35 24.49
N LYS A 326 7.14 -3.35 23.52
CA LYS A 326 7.03 -4.30 22.43
C LYS A 326 6.31 -3.68 21.23
N LEU A 327 6.59 -4.18 20.02
CA LEU A 327 5.97 -3.68 18.80
C LEU A 327 4.48 -4.02 18.69
N GLU A 328 4.00 -5.00 19.46
CA GLU A 328 2.58 -5.32 19.53
C GLU A 328 1.74 -4.14 20.05
N ASP A 329 2.31 -3.29 20.92
CA ASP A 329 1.65 -2.13 21.53
C ASP A 329 1.54 -0.91 20.59
N TYR A 330 2.13 -0.99 19.40
CA TYR A 330 2.21 0.09 18.43
C TYR A 330 1.44 -0.26 17.16
N THR A 331 0.71 0.70 16.62
CA THR A 331 0.07 0.57 15.31
C THR A 331 1.10 0.57 14.18
N PRO A 332 0.78 0.03 13.00
CA PRO A 332 1.67 0.11 11.83
C PRO A 332 2.19 1.52 11.57
N ALA A 333 1.31 2.52 11.64
CA ALA A 333 1.68 3.92 11.42
C ALA A 333 2.60 4.50 12.49
N GLU A 334 2.45 4.10 13.75
CA GLU A 334 3.35 4.52 14.81
C GLU A 334 4.74 3.91 14.59
N ILE A 335 4.82 2.66 14.10
CA ILE A 335 6.08 2.01 13.75
C ILE A 335 6.75 2.75 12.58
N GLU A 336 6.01 3.01 11.50
CA GLU A 336 6.52 3.75 10.33
C GLU A 336 6.97 5.17 10.72
N TYR A 337 6.18 5.86 11.55
CA TYR A 337 6.55 7.19 12.06
C TYR A 337 7.87 7.16 12.83
N LEU A 338 8.09 6.17 13.70
CA LEU A 338 9.35 6.04 14.44
C LEU A 338 10.54 5.77 13.52
N VAL A 339 10.34 4.97 12.46
CA VAL A 339 11.38 4.70 11.44
C VAL A 339 11.70 5.98 10.65
N ASP A 340 10.68 6.75 10.26
CA ASP A 340 10.85 8.00 9.51
C ASP A 340 11.55 9.07 10.36
N LEU A 341 11.10 9.25 11.59
CA LEU A 341 11.74 10.16 12.54
C LEU A 341 13.20 9.80 12.79
N ALA A 342 13.51 8.49 12.85
CA ALA A 342 14.90 8.03 13.00
C ALA A 342 15.76 8.42 11.81
N GLY A 343 15.25 8.29 10.58
CA GLY A 343 15.93 8.76 9.36
C GLY A 343 16.17 10.27 9.36
N GLU A 344 15.18 11.06 9.77
CA GLU A 344 15.32 12.51 9.90
C GLU A 344 16.37 12.90 10.94
N LEU A 345 16.36 12.28 12.11
CA LEU A 345 17.33 12.53 13.18
C LEU A 345 18.74 12.07 12.78
N LYS A 346 18.87 10.98 12.01
CA LYS A 346 20.14 10.55 11.42
C LYS A 346 20.69 11.61 10.46
N ALA A 347 19.85 12.12 9.57
CA ALA A 347 20.22 13.16 8.62
C ALA A 347 20.67 14.45 9.35
N LYS A 348 19.95 14.89 10.38
CA LYS A 348 20.33 16.05 11.22
C LYS A 348 21.70 15.83 11.86
N LYS A 349 21.95 14.66 12.47
CA LYS A 349 23.25 14.34 13.08
C LYS A 349 24.38 14.36 12.05
N LYS A 350 24.18 13.75 10.87
CA LYS A 350 25.19 13.78 9.78
C LYS A 350 25.45 15.20 9.26
N ALA A 351 24.46 16.08 9.30
CA ALA A 351 24.61 17.50 8.97
C ALA A 351 25.22 18.35 10.11
N GLY A 352 25.57 17.77 11.25
CA GLY A 352 26.10 18.48 12.40
C GLY A 352 25.10 19.34 13.16
N ILE A 353 23.80 19.13 12.92
CA ILE A 353 22.71 19.86 13.60
C ILE A 353 22.46 19.21 14.96
N LYS A 354 22.62 19.97 16.03
CA LYS A 354 22.31 19.51 17.40
C LYS A 354 20.82 19.54 17.64
N GLY A 355 20.31 18.48 18.30
CA GLY A 355 18.93 18.43 18.77
C GLY A 355 18.80 18.99 20.19
N HIS A 356 17.58 19.39 20.54
CA HIS A 356 17.21 19.94 21.86
C HIS A 356 15.92 19.31 22.40
N SER A 357 15.41 18.28 21.74
CA SER A 357 14.11 17.68 22.07
C SER A 357 14.04 17.05 23.46
N LEU A 358 15.20 16.67 24.03
CA LEU A 358 15.33 16.09 25.38
C LEU A 358 16.07 17.01 26.35
N GLU A 359 16.14 18.31 26.06
CA GLU A 359 16.91 19.24 26.91
C GLU A 359 16.39 19.22 28.34
N GLY A 360 17.30 19.02 29.30
CA GLY A 360 17.00 18.94 30.73
C GLY A 360 16.31 17.66 31.21
N LYS A 361 16.04 16.69 30.33
CA LYS A 361 15.43 15.39 30.71
C LYS A 361 16.49 14.46 31.30
N ASN A 362 16.18 13.91 32.48
CA ASN A 362 17.00 12.91 33.15
C ASN A 362 16.50 11.51 32.80
N ILE A 363 17.37 10.63 32.31
CA ILE A 363 17.01 9.32 31.81
C ILE A 363 17.79 8.25 32.58
N ALA A 364 17.07 7.32 33.23
CA ALA A 364 17.67 6.16 33.87
C ALA A 364 17.95 5.06 32.84
N LEU A 365 19.16 4.50 32.84
CA LEU A 365 19.54 3.38 31.98
C LEU A 365 19.87 2.16 32.88
N ILE A 366 18.91 1.24 33.00
CA ILE A 366 18.97 0.06 33.88
C ILE A 366 19.41 -1.15 33.07
N PHE A 367 20.53 -1.76 33.49
CA PHE A 367 21.11 -2.91 32.80
C PHE A 367 21.35 -4.09 33.75
N GLU A 368 20.52 -5.12 33.68
CA GLU A 368 20.79 -6.44 34.27
C GLU A 368 21.74 -7.28 33.40
N LYS A 369 21.65 -7.07 32.04
CA LYS A 369 22.53 -7.72 31.07
C LYS A 369 23.50 -6.71 30.46
N PRO A 370 24.80 -7.00 30.39
CA PRO A 370 25.76 -6.10 29.78
C PRO A 370 25.48 -5.89 28.29
N SER A 371 25.69 -4.68 27.80
CA SER A 371 25.58 -4.35 26.38
C SER A 371 26.36 -3.11 26.02
N THR A 372 27.28 -3.23 25.06
CA THR A 372 27.97 -2.07 24.49
C THR A 372 27.05 -1.23 23.63
N ARG A 373 26.40 -1.86 22.64
CA ARG A 373 25.59 -1.15 21.63
C ARG A 373 24.38 -0.44 22.22
N THR A 374 23.55 -1.14 22.99
CA THR A 374 22.34 -0.54 23.61
C THR A 374 22.73 0.60 24.55
N ARG A 375 23.74 0.39 25.41
CA ARG A 375 24.23 1.44 26.32
C ARG A 375 24.71 2.67 25.56
N CYS A 376 25.59 2.49 24.56
CA CYS A 376 26.08 3.60 23.76
C CYS A 376 24.92 4.31 22.99
N ALA A 377 23.97 3.54 22.42
CA ALA A 377 22.88 4.11 21.65
C ALA A 377 21.94 4.97 22.50
N PHE A 378 21.52 4.51 23.69
CA PHE A 378 20.73 5.33 24.61
C PHE A 378 21.52 6.52 25.15
N THR A 379 22.77 6.31 25.57
CA THR A 379 23.64 7.40 26.10
C THR A 379 23.83 8.50 25.06
N VAL A 380 24.33 8.13 23.87
CA VAL A 380 24.65 9.11 22.82
C VAL A 380 23.35 9.69 22.23
N GLY A 381 22.30 8.86 22.06
CA GLY A 381 21.01 9.31 21.57
C GLY A 381 20.37 10.37 22.48
N ALA A 382 20.41 10.18 23.79
CA ALA A 382 19.94 11.17 24.76
C ALA A 382 20.77 12.47 24.71
N GLN A 383 22.12 12.33 24.72
CA GLN A 383 23.02 13.48 24.67
C GLN A 383 22.92 14.29 23.37
N ASP A 384 22.71 13.65 22.24
CA ASP A 384 22.51 14.33 20.94
C ASP A 384 21.31 15.29 20.97
N GLU A 385 20.33 15.01 21.84
CA GLU A 385 19.08 15.78 21.99
C GLU A 385 19.04 16.59 23.31
N GLY A 386 20.17 16.75 24.00
CA GLY A 386 20.29 17.54 25.23
C GLY A 386 19.86 16.84 26.53
N GLY A 387 19.56 15.53 26.47
CA GLY A 387 19.18 14.72 27.64
C GLY A 387 20.38 14.30 28.49
N ILE A 388 20.12 13.93 29.74
CA ILE A 388 21.11 13.54 30.76
C ILE A 388 20.90 12.05 31.11
N PRO A 389 21.63 11.12 30.48
CA PRO A 389 21.53 9.70 30.79
C PRO A 389 22.32 9.32 32.02
N THR A 390 21.73 8.54 32.93
CA THR A 390 22.38 8.01 34.13
C THR A 390 22.38 6.48 34.08
N TYR A 391 23.53 5.87 34.07
CA TYR A 391 23.69 4.41 34.04
C TYR A 391 23.52 3.80 35.43
N LEU A 392 22.67 2.77 35.50
CA LEU A 392 22.36 2.01 36.72
C LEU A 392 22.63 0.52 36.42
N ALA A 393 23.74 -0.01 36.90
CA ALA A 393 24.05 -1.43 36.73
C ALA A 393 23.16 -2.29 37.65
N GLY A 394 22.58 -3.39 37.13
CA GLY A 394 21.68 -4.24 37.90
C GLY A 394 22.27 -4.80 39.20
N ASN A 395 23.60 -5.02 39.24
CA ASN A 395 24.32 -5.46 40.43
C ASN A 395 24.65 -4.32 41.43
N GLU A 396 24.39 -3.07 41.07
CA GLU A 396 24.61 -1.88 41.90
C GLU A 396 23.33 -1.30 42.48
N ILE A 397 22.15 -1.78 42.01
CA ILE A 397 20.82 -1.37 42.45
C ILE A 397 20.11 -2.55 43.11
N GLN A 398 19.06 -2.27 43.88
CA GLN A 398 18.32 -3.29 44.65
C GLN A 398 17.11 -3.86 43.92
N LEU A 399 17.06 -3.73 42.58
CA LEU A 399 15.91 -4.10 41.75
C LEU A 399 15.53 -5.58 41.86
N GLY A 400 14.36 -5.86 42.42
CA GLY A 400 13.83 -7.22 42.57
C GLY A 400 14.54 -8.09 43.64
N ASP A 401 15.48 -7.56 44.39
CA ASP A 401 16.18 -8.29 45.47
C ASP A 401 15.66 -7.86 46.85
N LYS A 402 16.11 -6.74 47.40
CA LYS A 402 15.64 -6.21 48.69
C LYS A 402 14.46 -5.25 48.55
N GLU A 403 14.29 -4.67 47.41
CA GLU A 403 13.18 -3.77 47.05
C GLU A 403 12.33 -4.37 45.92
N SER A 404 11.01 -4.24 46.03
CA SER A 404 10.14 -4.69 44.96
C SER A 404 10.32 -3.85 43.69
N ILE A 405 10.05 -4.44 42.52
CA ILE A 405 10.16 -3.72 41.24
C ILE A 405 9.18 -2.55 41.21
N GLU A 406 7.99 -2.73 41.78
CA GLU A 406 6.95 -1.70 41.92
C GLU A 406 7.42 -0.50 42.73
N ASP A 407 8.16 -0.73 43.83
CA ASP A 407 8.68 0.35 44.69
C ASP A 407 9.86 1.07 44.01
N THR A 408 10.77 0.32 43.43
CA THR A 408 11.85 0.90 42.60
C THR A 408 11.28 1.74 41.45
N ALA A 409 10.22 1.26 40.76
CA ALA A 409 9.55 2.02 39.71
C ALA A 409 9.00 3.34 40.21
N ARG A 410 8.30 3.35 41.36
CA ARG A 410 7.75 4.57 41.96
C ARG A 410 8.80 5.57 42.39
N VAL A 411 9.96 5.09 42.87
CA VAL A 411 11.08 5.92 43.26
C VAL A 411 11.72 6.54 42.01
N LEU A 412 12.07 5.73 41.01
CA LEU A 412 12.69 6.21 39.78
C LEU A 412 11.78 7.17 39.01
N GLY A 413 10.46 6.91 38.97
CA GLY A 413 9.48 7.78 38.34
C GLY A 413 9.33 9.16 38.99
N ARG A 414 9.88 9.37 40.22
CA ARG A 414 9.95 10.69 40.87
C ARG A 414 11.29 11.39 40.69
N MET A 415 12.28 10.69 40.19
CA MET A 415 13.67 11.20 40.04
C MET A 415 14.04 11.42 38.57
N PHE A 416 13.46 10.61 37.67
CA PHE A 416 13.76 10.61 36.24
C PHE A 416 12.53 10.97 35.41
N ASP A 417 12.78 11.34 34.17
CA ASP A 417 11.74 11.64 33.17
C ASP A 417 11.44 10.45 32.25
N GLY A 418 12.37 9.48 32.15
CA GLY A 418 12.23 8.26 31.36
C GLY A 418 13.17 7.17 31.85
N ILE A 419 12.80 5.91 31.59
CA ILE A 419 13.57 4.71 32.02
C ILE A 419 13.84 3.82 30.81
N GLU A 420 15.10 3.49 30.55
CA GLU A 420 15.49 2.35 29.73
C GLU A 420 15.70 1.14 30.63
N PHE A 421 15.18 -0.02 30.18
CA PHE A 421 15.40 -1.29 30.86
C PHE A 421 15.92 -2.34 29.89
N ARG A 422 17.07 -2.93 30.24
CA ARG A 422 17.63 -4.11 29.56
C ARG A 422 17.88 -5.21 30.57
N GLY A 423 17.09 -6.28 30.48
CA GLY A 423 17.13 -7.34 31.48
C GLY A 423 16.72 -8.71 30.95
N PHE A 424 16.28 -9.56 31.86
CA PHE A 424 15.84 -10.92 31.57
C PHE A 424 14.33 -10.95 31.31
N GLU A 425 13.53 -10.69 32.33
CA GLU A 425 12.10 -10.88 32.28
C GLU A 425 11.36 -9.68 31.66
N GLN A 426 10.50 -9.92 30.66
CA GLN A 426 9.61 -8.90 30.11
C GLN A 426 8.74 -8.25 31.18
N ARG A 427 8.31 -9.04 32.18
CA ARG A 427 7.50 -8.55 33.30
C ARG A 427 8.15 -7.36 34.02
N TYR A 428 9.49 -7.32 34.14
CA TYR A 428 10.15 -6.19 34.81
C TYR A 428 9.95 -4.89 34.05
N ALA A 429 10.09 -4.92 32.72
CA ALA A 429 9.79 -3.77 31.88
C ALA A 429 8.32 -3.35 31.98
N ASP A 430 7.39 -4.32 31.98
CA ASP A 430 5.96 -4.07 32.10
C ASP A 430 5.60 -3.41 33.44
N VAL A 431 6.13 -3.91 34.56
CA VAL A 431 5.92 -3.35 35.92
C VAL A 431 6.56 -1.96 36.06
N LEU A 432 7.77 -1.76 35.53
CA LEU A 432 8.38 -0.43 35.50
C LEU A 432 7.49 0.58 34.79
N ALA A 433 6.92 0.21 33.66
CA ALA A 433 6.01 1.07 32.90
C ALA A 433 4.68 1.34 33.64
N GLU A 434 4.13 0.34 34.33
CA GLU A 434 2.86 0.46 35.06
C GLU A 434 3.00 1.39 36.27
N TYR A 435 4.09 1.29 37.03
CA TYR A 435 4.21 1.93 38.33
C TYR A 435 5.09 3.19 38.37
N SER A 436 5.93 3.45 37.35
CA SER A 436 6.77 4.64 37.33
C SER A 436 6.03 5.95 37.03
N GLY A 437 4.98 5.86 36.20
CA GLY A 437 4.25 7.05 35.71
C GLY A 437 5.02 7.87 34.64
N ILE A 438 6.13 7.35 34.14
CA ILE A 438 6.96 7.95 33.08
C ILE A 438 7.21 6.92 31.95
N PRO A 439 7.60 7.35 30.75
CA PRO A 439 7.91 6.42 29.65
C PRO A 439 9.01 5.43 30.02
N VAL A 440 8.78 4.15 29.70
CA VAL A 440 9.75 3.07 29.83
C VAL A 440 10.07 2.48 28.46
N TRP A 441 11.34 2.29 28.15
CA TRP A 441 11.80 1.75 26.88
C TRP A 441 12.52 0.43 27.09
N ASN A 442 12.06 -0.60 26.37
CA ASN A 442 12.67 -1.92 26.40
C ASN A 442 13.93 -1.96 25.51
N GLY A 443 15.10 -1.93 26.12
CA GLY A 443 16.38 -2.11 25.45
C GLY A 443 16.65 -3.54 25.00
N LEU A 444 16.14 -4.53 25.71
CA LEU A 444 16.05 -5.97 25.41
C LEU A 444 15.50 -6.72 26.63
N THR A 445 14.63 -7.69 26.38
CA THR A 445 14.29 -8.76 27.32
C THR A 445 14.46 -10.14 26.66
N ASP A 446 14.26 -11.22 27.39
CA ASP A 446 14.29 -12.58 26.82
C ASP A 446 13.21 -12.80 25.75
N THR A 447 12.12 -12.05 25.82
CA THR A 447 10.96 -12.21 24.93
C THR A 447 11.02 -11.32 23.69
N THR A 448 11.47 -10.06 23.84
CA THR A 448 11.42 -9.06 22.77
C THR A 448 12.66 -8.15 22.75
N HIS A 449 12.98 -7.66 21.54
CA HIS A 449 14.01 -6.64 21.30
C HIS A 449 13.49 -5.62 20.28
N PRO A 450 12.50 -4.79 20.66
CA PRO A 450 11.78 -3.95 19.70
C PRO A 450 12.66 -2.90 19.01
N THR A 451 13.66 -2.36 19.73
CA THR A 451 14.60 -1.38 19.17
C THR A 451 15.50 -1.97 18.06
N GLN A 452 15.77 -3.28 18.09
CA GLN A 452 16.50 -3.95 17.01
C GLN A 452 15.66 -4.05 15.74
N CYS A 453 14.39 -4.40 15.88
CA CYS A 453 13.47 -4.44 14.73
C CYS A 453 13.37 -3.07 14.06
N LEU A 454 13.19 -1.98 14.81
CA LEU A 454 13.19 -0.63 14.22
C LEU A 454 14.47 -0.31 13.45
N ALA A 455 15.63 -0.72 13.96
CA ALA A 455 16.92 -0.49 13.29
C ALA A 455 17.00 -1.25 11.96
N MET A 456 16.56 -2.51 11.94
CA MET A 456 16.46 -3.28 10.70
C MET A 456 15.51 -2.63 9.70
N LEU A 457 14.32 -2.19 10.15
CA LEU A 457 13.34 -1.51 9.28
C LEU A 457 13.91 -0.22 8.68
N LEU A 458 14.64 0.57 9.48
CA LEU A 458 15.33 1.76 8.96
C LEU A 458 16.41 1.37 7.93
N THR A 459 17.18 0.33 8.19
CA THR A 459 18.22 -0.16 7.27
C THR A 459 17.61 -0.62 5.95
N MET A 460 16.51 -1.38 6.01
CA MET A 460 15.76 -1.78 4.81
C MET A 460 15.24 -0.57 4.03
N LYS A 461 14.68 0.42 4.74
CA LYS A 461 14.14 1.62 4.10
C LYS A 461 15.24 2.47 3.45
N GLU A 462 16.41 2.55 4.03
CA GLU A 462 17.58 3.22 3.45
C GLU A 462 18.11 2.49 2.21
N GLU A 463 18.13 1.16 2.21
CA GLU A 463 18.63 0.36 1.10
C GLU A 463 17.66 0.31 -0.08
N PHE A 464 16.36 0.05 0.19
CA PHE A 464 15.36 -0.22 -0.84
C PHE A 464 14.41 0.95 -1.12
N GLY A 465 14.38 1.98 -0.28
CA GLY A 465 13.51 3.15 -0.40
C GLY A 465 12.06 2.94 0.05
N HIS A 466 11.67 1.72 0.39
CA HIS A 466 10.33 1.34 0.86
C HIS A 466 10.41 0.13 1.80
N LEU A 467 9.31 -0.21 2.46
CA LEU A 467 9.22 -1.38 3.33
C LEU A 467 8.21 -2.40 2.82
N LYS A 468 6.98 -1.97 2.54
CA LYS A 468 5.89 -2.87 2.14
C LYS A 468 6.25 -3.70 0.91
N GLY A 469 6.02 -5.01 1.00
CA GLY A 469 6.29 -5.97 -0.08
C GLY A 469 7.73 -6.47 -0.18
N LEU A 470 8.65 -6.00 0.69
CA LEU A 470 9.96 -6.64 0.86
C LEU A 470 9.80 -7.97 1.59
N LYS A 471 10.72 -8.90 1.35
CA LYS A 471 10.76 -10.20 2.03
C LYS A 471 12.03 -10.36 2.88
N VAL A 472 11.83 -10.68 4.15
CA VAL A 472 12.88 -11.03 5.12
C VAL A 472 12.89 -12.54 5.34
N ALA A 473 14.04 -13.17 5.25
CA ALA A 473 14.24 -14.54 5.72
C ALA A 473 15.15 -14.51 6.97
N TYR A 474 14.59 -14.92 8.10
CA TYR A 474 15.32 -15.08 9.36
C TYR A 474 15.77 -16.53 9.53
N LEU A 475 17.08 -16.73 9.77
CA LEU A 475 17.65 -18.08 9.91
C LEU A 475 18.15 -18.32 11.35
N GLY A 476 17.88 -19.50 11.91
CA GLY A 476 18.40 -19.94 13.20
C GLY A 476 17.36 -20.22 14.26
N ASP A 477 17.45 -19.63 15.46
CA ASP A 477 16.44 -19.84 16.53
C ASP A 477 15.24 -18.89 16.36
N GLY A 478 14.15 -19.41 15.79
CA GLY A 478 12.90 -18.65 15.61
C GLY A 478 12.15 -18.32 16.90
N ARG A 479 12.65 -18.70 18.08
CA ARG A 479 12.06 -18.38 19.40
C ARG A 479 12.75 -17.23 20.09
N ASN A 480 13.90 -16.78 19.58
CA ASN A 480 14.65 -15.72 20.27
C ASN A 480 13.92 -14.36 20.15
N ASN A 481 14.31 -13.42 21.01
CA ASN A 481 13.68 -12.12 21.12
C ASN A 481 13.79 -11.26 19.84
N VAL A 482 14.86 -11.43 19.06
CA VAL A 482 15.03 -10.72 17.78
C VAL A 482 14.09 -11.30 16.74
N ALA A 483 14.04 -12.62 16.57
CA ALA A 483 13.10 -13.29 15.67
C ALA A 483 11.66 -12.91 15.99
N ASN A 484 11.27 -12.93 17.27
CA ASN A 484 9.94 -12.53 17.72
C ASN A 484 9.61 -11.08 17.32
N SER A 485 10.53 -10.15 17.58
CA SER A 485 10.31 -8.74 17.28
C SER A 485 10.27 -8.44 15.79
N LEU A 486 11.12 -9.12 14.99
CA LEU A 486 11.12 -9.02 13.53
C LEU A 486 9.82 -9.55 12.95
N LEU A 487 9.36 -10.72 13.40
CA LEU A 487 8.10 -11.31 12.96
C LEU A 487 6.91 -10.37 13.21
N VAL A 488 6.81 -9.80 14.43
CA VAL A 488 5.75 -8.85 14.79
C VAL A 488 5.84 -7.57 13.95
N GLY A 489 7.01 -6.93 13.92
CA GLY A 489 7.19 -5.65 13.24
C GLY A 489 6.91 -5.76 11.74
N CYS A 490 7.48 -6.77 11.08
CA CYS A 490 7.29 -7.00 9.66
C CYS A 490 5.85 -7.35 9.32
N ALA A 491 5.23 -8.27 10.07
CA ALA A 491 3.82 -8.65 9.86
C ALA A 491 2.87 -7.45 9.96
N LYS A 492 3.14 -6.50 10.87
CA LYS A 492 2.32 -5.29 11.04
C LYS A 492 2.42 -4.30 9.88
N ILE A 493 3.60 -4.15 9.27
CA ILE A 493 3.85 -3.10 8.27
C ILE A 493 3.83 -3.59 6.81
N GLY A 494 3.42 -4.83 6.57
CA GLY A 494 3.30 -5.38 5.22
C GLY A 494 4.62 -5.86 4.62
N VAL A 495 5.59 -6.25 5.46
CA VAL A 495 6.84 -6.92 5.05
C VAL A 495 6.66 -8.42 5.19
N ASP A 496 6.95 -9.18 4.14
CA ASP A 496 6.89 -10.63 4.16
C ASP A 496 8.01 -11.22 5.02
N VAL A 497 7.71 -12.24 5.84
CA VAL A 497 8.69 -12.88 6.71
C VAL A 497 8.64 -14.41 6.58
N THR A 498 9.79 -14.99 6.32
CA THR A 498 9.98 -16.45 6.44
C THR A 498 10.94 -16.75 7.60
N ILE A 499 10.48 -17.48 8.61
CA ILE A 499 11.33 -18.04 9.65
C ILE A 499 11.86 -19.38 9.17
N VAL A 500 13.15 -19.45 8.89
CA VAL A 500 13.85 -20.66 8.42
C VAL A 500 14.61 -21.26 9.60
N ALA A 501 14.02 -22.23 10.27
CA ALA A 501 14.51 -22.75 11.55
C ALA A 501 14.24 -24.25 11.70
N PRO A 502 15.08 -24.99 12.46
CA PRO A 502 14.75 -26.38 12.80
C PRO A 502 13.49 -26.44 13.66
N LYS A 503 12.64 -27.44 13.46
CA LYS A 503 11.33 -27.59 14.12
C LYS A 503 11.33 -27.37 15.64
N PRO A 504 12.33 -27.84 16.42
CA PRO A 504 12.38 -27.58 17.87
C PRO A 504 12.59 -26.12 18.25
N LEU A 505 13.01 -25.28 17.28
CA LEU A 505 13.29 -23.85 17.44
C LEU A 505 12.28 -22.95 16.72
N TRP A 506 11.11 -23.47 16.38
CA TRP A 506 10.04 -22.68 15.77
C TRP A 506 9.42 -21.71 16.78
N THR A 507 8.99 -20.57 16.26
CA THR A 507 8.20 -19.57 17.00
C THR A 507 7.01 -20.21 17.74
N SER A 508 6.68 -19.69 18.93
CA SER A 508 5.54 -20.19 19.69
C SER A 508 4.23 -20.03 18.94
N GLU A 509 3.34 -21.03 19.07
CA GLU A 509 2.03 -21.02 18.39
C GLU A 509 1.18 -19.79 18.75
N SER A 510 1.28 -19.31 19.99
CA SER A 510 0.54 -18.13 20.45
C SER A 510 0.99 -16.85 19.77
N LEU A 511 2.30 -16.65 19.61
CA LEU A 511 2.86 -15.49 18.88
C LEU A 511 2.55 -15.61 17.40
N TRP A 512 2.72 -16.80 16.82
CA TRP A 512 2.41 -17.05 15.42
C TRP A 512 0.98 -16.66 15.05
N LYS A 513 -0.02 -17.06 15.84
CA LYS A 513 -1.44 -16.73 15.61
C LYS A 513 -1.67 -15.22 15.59
N ARG A 514 -1.07 -14.48 16.53
CA ARG A 514 -1.20 -13.00 16.54
C ARG A 514 -0.55 -12.37 15.31
N CYS A 515 0.62 -12.86 14.93
CA CYS A 515 1.32 -12.34 13.74
C CYS A 515 0.57 -12.67 12.45
N ASP A 516 -0.12 -13.81 12.37
CA ASP A 516 -0.99 -14.17 11.24
C ASP A 516 -2.19 -13.20 11.10
N GLU A 517 -2.73 -12.73 12.22
CA GLU A 517 -3.76 -11.68 12.22
C GLU A 517 -3.19 -10.35 11.69
N TYR A 518 -2.04 -9.91 12.20
CA TYR A 518 -1.38 -8.69 11.70
C TYR A 518 -1.02 -8.78 10.22
N ALA A 519 -0.55 -9.93 9.77
CA ALA A 519 -0.20 -10.15 8.37
C ALA A 519 -1.43 -10.07 7.46
N LYS A 520 -2.57 -10.63 7.87
CA LYS A 520 -3.85 -10.51 7.15
C LYS A 520 -4.30 -9.05 7.02
N GLU A 521 -4.13 -8.24 8.07
CA GLU A 521 -4.49 -6.82 8.07
C GLU A 521 -3.56 -5.99 7.17
N SER A 522 -2.26 -6.24 7.21
CA SER A 522 -1.25 -5.48 6.47
C SER A 522 -1.06 -5.93 5.02
N GLY A 523 -1.50 -7.16 4.72
CA GLY A 523 -1.26 -7.83 3.43
C GLY A 523 0.10 -8.52 3.35
N ALA A 524 0.83 -8.69 4.46
CA ALA A 524 2.07 -9.45 4.52
C ALA A 524 1.82 -10.95 4.42
N THR A 525 2.83 -11.68 3.95
CA THR A 525 2.90 -13.14 4.02
C THR A 525 3.87 -13.56 5.09
N ILE A 526 3.45 -14.41 6.04
CA ILE A 526 4.35 -15.01 7.01
C ILE A 526 4.45 -16.52 6.80
N GLU A 527 5.65 -17.06 6.91
CA GLU A 527 5.95 -18.49 6.72
C GLU A 527 6.93 -18.97 7.78
N ILE A 528 6.80 -20.23 8.19
CA ILE A 528 7.79 -20.92 9.01
C ILE A 528 8.11 -22.28 8.39
N THR A 529 9.40 -22.55 8.21
CA THR A 529 9.86 -23.79 7.54
C THR A 529 11.19 -24.26 8.09
N ASP A 530 11.46 -25.56 7.97
CA ASP A 530 12.79 -26.15 8.20
C ASP A 530 13.58 -26.33 6.90
N ASP A 531 13.00 -25.98 5.75
CA ASP A 531 13.64 -26.04 4.43
C ASP A 531 14.39 -24.73 4.12
N LEU A 532 15.66 -24.86 3.74
CA LEU A 532 16.49 -23.72 3.33
C LEU A 532 15.98 -23.00 2.08
N ASP A 533 15.11 -23.63 1.28
CA ASP A 533 14.46 -22.98 0.14
C ASP A 533 13.48 -21.86 0.57
N GLY A 534 13.13 -21.75 1.85
CA GLY A 534 12.39 -20.62 2.41
C GLY A 534 13.06 -19.27 2.20
N VAL A 535 14.37 -19.23 1.92
CA VAL A 535 15.08 -17.98 1.59
C VAL A 535 14.83 -17.47 0.17
N LYS A 536 14.22 -18.25 -0.70
CA LYS A 536 13.98 -17.84 -2.11
C LYS A 536 13.18 -16.54 -2.19
N GLY A 537 13.67 -15.63 -3.00
CA GLY A 537 13.08 -14.31 -3.21
C GLY A 537 13.24 -13.35 -2.04
N ALA A 538 14.03 -13.68 -1.00
CA ALA A 538 14.28 -12.76 0.09
C ALA A 538 15.11 -11.54 -0.35
N ASP A 539 14.72 -10.36 0.11
CA ASP A 539 15.47 -9.11 -0.03
C ASP A 539 16.49 -8.97 1.09
N VAL A 540 16.19 -9.54 2.26
CA VAL A 540 17.05 -9.52 3.44
C VAL A 540 17.21 -10.93 4.00
N ILE A 541 18.45 -11.35 4.20
CA ILE A 541 18.81 -12.50 5.02
C ILE A 541 19.24 -11.98 6.39
N TYR A 542 18.59 -12.47 7.43
CA TYR A 542 18.86 -12.09 8.82
C TYR A 542 19.18 -13.30 9.69
N THR A 543 20.14 -13.18 10.57
CA THR A 543 20.44 -14.21 11.59
C THR A 543 20.87 -13.60 12.91
N ASP A 544 20.92 -14.41 13.94
CA ASP A 544 21.43 -14.09 15.27
C ASP A 544 22.25 -15.27 15.81
N VAL A 545 22.96 -15.07 16.90
CA VAL A 545 23.72 -16.14 17.56
C VAL A 545 22.81 -17.34 17.90
N TRP A 546 23.31 -18.55 17.71
CA TRP A 546 22.53 -19.76 18.00
C TRP A 546 22.33 -20.01 19.48
N ILE A 547 23.12 -19.36 20.34
CA ILE A 547 23.10 -19.52 21.78
C ILE A 547 22.78 -18.18 22.40
N SER A 548 21.57 -18.03 22.94
CA SER A 548 21.17 -16.83 23.66
C SER A 548 21.86 -16.75 25.02
N MET A 549 22.06 -15.52 25.52
CA MET A 549 22.62 -15.29 26.85
C MET A 549 21.78 -16.00 27.93
N GLY A 550 22.40 -16.87 28.70
CA GLY A 550 21.76 -17.70 29.74
C GLY A 550 21.46 -19.15 29.29
N GLU A 551 21.71 -19.50 28.02
CA GLU A 551 21.51 -20.86 27.47
C GLU A 551 22.84 -21.64 27.23
N GLU A 552 23.95 -21.22 27.80
CA GLU A 552 25.28 -21.80 27.58
C GLU A 552 25.32 -23.31 27.86
N LYS A 553 24.47 -23.79 28.78
CA LYS A 553 24.33 -25.24 29.09
C LYS A 553 23.81 -26.08 27.93
N LYS A 554 23.22 -25.46 26.90
CA LYS A 554 22.66 -26.10 25.72
C LYS A 554 23.53 -25.93 24.47
N GLU A 555 24.77 -25.47 24.61
CA GLU A 555 25.66 -25.10 23.51
C GLU A 555 25.77 -26.17 22.44
N GLN A 556 26.12 -27.40 22.80
CA GLN A 556 26.28 -28.51 21.84
C GLN A 556 25.01 -28.84 21.07
N GLU A 557 23.83 -28.77 21.73
CA GLU A 557 22.56 -29.00 21.07
C GLU A 557 22.24 -27.88 20.09
N ARG A 558 22.44 -26.63 20.49
CA ARG A 558 22.18 -25.43 19.68
C ARG A 558 23.09 -25.40 18.45
N GLU A 559 24.37 -25.67 18.61
CA GLU A 559 25.32 -25.75 17.49
C GLU A 559 24.93 -26.84 16.50
N ARG A 560 24.54 -28.04 16.97
CA ARG A 560 24.08 -29.12 16.10
C ARG A 560 22.83 -28.72 15.31
N LEU A 561 21.86 -28.05 15.94
CA LEU A 561 20.62 -27.61 15.31
C LEU A 561 20.84 -26.41 14.37
N GLY A 562 21.71 -25.48 14.73
CA GLY A 562 21.99 -24.26 13.97
C GLY A 562 22.88 -24.49 12.74
N LYS A 563 23.83 -25.44 12.80
CA LYS A 563 24.84 -25.65 11.76
C LYS A 563 24.28 -25.77 10.32
N PRO A 564 23.15 -26.44 10.04
CA PRO A 564 22.55 -26.47 8.70
C PRO A 564 22.04 -25.11 8.21
N TYR A 565 21.80 -24.17 9.14
CA TYR A 565 21.23 -22.84 8.88
C TYR A 565 22.28 -21.72 8.89
N GLN A 566 23.58 -22.08 8.82
CA GLN A 566 24.65 -21.09 8.67
C GLN A 566 24.46 -20.26 7.42
N VAL A 567 24.54 -18.94 7.56
CA VAL A 567 24.53 -18.03 6.41
C VAL A 567 25.91 -18.01 5.77
N ASN A 568 25.96 -18.49 4.54
CA ASN A 568 27.16 -18.56 3.69
C ASN A 568 26.84 -18.12 2.26
N ALA A 569 27.86 -18.00 1.40
CA ALA A 569 27.67 -17.55 0.01
C ALA A 569 26.63 -18.39 -0.76
N ALA A 570 26.64 -19.73 -0.62
CA ALA A 570 25.68 -20.60 -1.28
C ALA A 570 24.24 -20.37 -0.82
N LEU A 571 24.04 -19.99 0.44
CA LEU A 571 22.70 -19.65 0.94
C LEU A 571 22.26 -18.27 0.44
N MET A 572 23.18 -17.30 0.34
CA MET A 572 22.89 -16.01 -0.27
C MET A 572 22.47 -16.16 -1.74
N GLU A 573 23.17 -16.99 -2.52
CA GLU A 573 22.82 -17.31 -3.91
C GLU A 573 21.42 -17.97 -4.05
N ARG A 574 20.97 -18.76 -3.05
CA ARG A 574 19.64 -19.40 -3.06
C ARG A 574 18.49 -18.39 -3.05
N THR A 575 18.70 -17.16 -2.63
CA THR A 575 17.67 -16.12 -2.71
C THR A 575 17.26 -15.82 -4.15
N GLY A 576 18.17 -16.01 -5.11
CA GLY A 576 17.98 -15.72 -6.53
C GLY A 576 17.97 -14.22 -6.85
N LYS A 577 18.41 -13.38 -5.91
CA LYS A 577 18.49 -11.92 -6.06
C LYS A 577 19.90 -11.41 -5.74
N ASP A 578 20.53 -10.74 -6.68
CA ASP A 578 21.84 -10.10 -6.47
C ASP A 578 21.77 -8.89 -5.51
N THR A 579 20.56 -8.35 -5.32
CA THR A 579 20.29 -7.21 -4.43
C THR A 579 20.02 -7.61 -2.99
N THR A 580 20.00 -8.91 -2.66
CA THR A 580 19.78 -9.37 -1.29
C THR A 580 20.85 -8.85 -0.37
N ILE A 581 20.46 -8.22 0.74
CA ILE A 581 21.39 -7.80 1.81
C ILE A 581 21.44 -8.83 2.93
N PHE A 582 22.57 -8.86 3.63
CA PHE A 582 22.76 -9.61 4.88
C PHE A 582 22.78 -8.67 6.08
N SER A 583 22.06 -9.01 7.15
CA SER A 583 22.12 -8.28 8.41
C SER A 583 22.15 -9.19 9.65
N HIS A 584 22.58 -8.63 10.78
CA HIS A 584 22.78 -9.31 12.06
C HIS A 584 22.73 -8.32 13.21
N CYS A 585 22.09 -8.67 14.32
CA CYS A 585 21.95 -7.77 15.48
C CYS A 585 23.24 -7.53 16.26
N LEU A 586 24.30 -8.32 16.03
CA LEU A 586 25.55 -8.33 16.78
C LEU A 586 25.38 -8.61 18.30
N PRO A 587 26.36 -9.30 18.93
CA PRO A 587 27.64 -9.77 18.36
C PRO A 587 27.44 -10.97 17.44
N ALA A 588 28.24 -11.10 16.38
CA ALA A 588 28.28 -12.28 15.53
C ALA A 588 29.48 -13.15 15.88
N ILE A 589 29.31 -14.48 15.78
CA ILE A 589 30.40 -15.44 15.89
C ILE A 589 30.69 -15.96 14.48
N LYS A 590 31.66 -15.31 13.83
CA LYS A 590 32.08 -15.70 12.48
C LYS A 590 32.46 -17.17 12.44
N GLU A 591 32.13 -17.83 11.31
CA GLU A 591 32.27 -19.29 11.06
C GLU A 591 31.31 -20.17 11.89
N LYS A 592 30.43 -19.57 12.73
CA LYS A 592 29.30 -20.28 13.34
C LYS A 592 28.02 -19.98 12.58
N GLU A 593 27.26 -18.95 12.96
CA GLU A 593 25.98 -18.61 12.34
C GLU A 593 26.11 -17.91 10.98
N VAL A 594 27.27 -17.30 10.72
CA VAL A 594 27.61 -16.65 9.44
C VAL A 594 29.06 -16.83 9.09
N THR A 595 29.38 -17.02 7.82
CA THR A 595 30.78 -17.06 7.34
C THR A 595 31.38 -15.65 7.29
N GLU A 596 32.71 -15.55 7.47
CA GLU A 596 33.41 -14.26 7.37
C GLU A 596 33.23 -13.61 6.00
N GLU A 597 33.18 -14.42 4.94
CA GLU A 597 32.97 -13.97 3.56
C GLU A 597 31.64 -13.19 3.41
N VAL A 598 30.55 -13.68 3.98
CA VAL A 598 29.23 -12.99 3.91
C VAL A 598 29.21 -11.81 4.85
N PHE A 599 29.78 -11.97 6.06
CA PHE A 599 29.77 -10.93 7.09
C PHE A 599 30.54 -9.66 6.67
N GLU A 600 31.68 -9.82 6.01
CA GLU A 600 32.53 -8.73 5.49
C GLU A 600 32.24 -8.41 4.01
N GLY A 601 31.31 -9.12 3.41
CA GLY A 601 30.97 -8.99 1.98
C GLY A 601 30.23 -7.70 1.64
N PRO A 602 30.15 -7.34 0.36
CA PRO A 602 29.54 -6.09 -0.10
C PRO A 602 28.01 -6.02 0.15
N GLN A 603 27.36 -7.15 0.35
CA GLN A 603 25.94 -7.24 0.66
C GLN A 603 25.64 -7.08 2.16
N SER A 604 26.65 -7.06 3.02
CA SER A 604 26.50 -6.88 4.47
C SER A 604 26.08 -5.46 4.81
N ARG A 605 25.07 -5.36 5.68
CA ARG A 605 24.58 -4.09 6.27
C ARG A 605 24.62 -4.12 7.79
N VAL A 606 25.43 -5.02 8.34
CA VAL A 606 25.51 -5.26 9.79
C VAL A 606 25.92 -4.00 10.57
N PHE A 607 26.87 -3.24 10.05
CA PHE A 607 27.34 -2.01 10.71
C PHE A 607 26.41 -0.83 10.48
N ASP A 608 25.72 -0.78 9.32
CA ASP A 608 24.67 0.21 9.05
C ASP A 608 23.49 0.02 10.01
N GLU A 609 23.06 -1.22 10.23
CA GLU A 609 22.03 -1.55 11.21
C GLU A 609 22.48 -1.22 12.63
N ALA A 610 23.73 -1.50 12.98
CA ALA A 610 24.30 -1.14 14.28
C ALA A 610 24.31 0.38 14.51
N GLU A 611 24.62 1.19 13.49
CA GLU A 611 24.48 2.66 13.53
C GLU A 611 22.99 3.03 13.68
N ASN A 612 22.11 2.41 12.93
CA ASN A 612 20.67 2.69 12.95
C ASN A 612 20.01 2.43 14.30
N ARG A 613 20.58 1.56 15.14
CA ARG A 613 20.18 1.41 16.55
C ARG A 613 20.24 2.72 17.33
N LEU A 614 21.25 3.54 17.11
CA LEU A 614 21.36 4.85 17.75
C LEU A 614 20.18 5.76 17.32
N HIS A 615 19.89 5.79 16.04
CA HIS A 615 18.90 6.72 15.49
C HIS A 615 17.46 6.32 15.81
N THR A 616 17.15 5.02 15.78
CA THR A 616 15.83 4.51 16.15
C THR A 616 15.55 4.63 17.65
N ILE A 617 16.53 4.36 18.51
CA ILE A 617 16.43 4.59 19.95
C ILE A 617 16.22 6.09 20.24
N LYS A 618 16.99 6.96 19.59
CA LYS A 618 16.81 8.41 19.69
C LYS A 618 15.39 8.80 19.28
N ALA A 619 14.87 8.29 18.16
CA ALA A 619 13.52 8.57 17.71
C ALA A 619 12.45 8.14 18.72
N VAL A 620 12.60 6.96 19.33
CA VAL A 620 11.71 6.49 20.39
C VAL A 620 11.72 7.46 21.59
N MET A 621 12.89 7.85 22.08
CA MET A 621 13.00 8.80 23.19
C MET A 621 12.40 10.17 22.84
N VAL A 622 12.71 10.71 21.68
CA VAL A 622 12.18 12.01 21.22
C VAL A 622 10.67 11.95 21.06
N ALA A 623 10.13 10.90 20.44
CA ALA A 623 8.69 10.78 20.21
C ALA A 623 7.88 10.62 21.49
N THR A 624 8.44 9.93 22.50
CA THR A 624 7.70 9.57 23.72
C THR A 624 7.96 10.50 24.92
N LEU A 625 9.11 11.16 24.95
CA LEU A 625 9.51 12.05 26.04
C LEU A 625 9.77 13.49 25.59
N GLY A 626 10.17 13.68 24.32
CA GLY A 626 10.60 14.97 23.81
C GLY A 626 9.53 16.06 23.92
N GLU A 627 9.96 17.30 24.04
CA GLU A 627 9.11 18.46 23.87
C GLU A 627 8.99 18.79 22.38
N ASN A 628 7.77 19.02 21.91
CA ASN A 628 7.55 19.45 20.54
C ASN A 628 8.06 20.88 20.36
N GLU A 629 9.06 21.08 19.47
CA GLU A 629 9.42 22.41 18.98
C GLU A 629 8.32 23.01 18.12
#